data_546b597914a710f463fd17a6831c41e4
#
_entry.id   546b597914a710f463fd17a6831c41e4
#
_cell.length_a   1.000
_cell.length_b   1.000
_cell.length_c   1.000
_cell.angle_alpha   90.00
_cell.angle_beta   90.00
_cell.angle_gamma   90.00
#
_symmetry.space_group_name_H-M   'P 1'
#
loop_
_entity.id
_entity.type
_entity.pdbx_description
1 polymer ?
#
loop_
_entity_poly.entity_id
_entity_poly.type
_entity_poly.pdbx_seq_one_letter_code
_entity_poly.pdbx_strand_id
1 'polypeptide(L)'
;MVVYSLSARENYFVGWAVWKGKTSTTSFEFLESCFGYKSMNQLFWNTISQDMHLVLREFFKNEIAKKFYLAGGTALSLQIRHRHSIDLDLFSPTEDIPSIRTNLENSLSSLGPELADSSWGNLVYVVKNVRVGFYGYGYILINPLVEEETARLASIEDIALMKMDALLSRANRKDFYDLYFICQDMPLRLLFDKAPQKFPSIRDFEVQVVKRLVYFGSADYDPEPSLLQPVSWQTVKEYFIKQAREIEQSWLK
;
A
#
# COMPACT_ATOMS: atom_id res chain seq x y z
N MET A 1 2.89 -21.51 36.22
CA MET A 1 3.21 -22.23 34.98
C MET A 1 2.07 -21.95 34.01
N VAL A 2 2.27 -21.05 33.09
CA VAL A 2 1.24 -20.72 32.08
C VAL A 2 1.77 -21.27 30.76
N VAL A 3 1.02 -22.15 30.14
CA VAL A 3 1.35 -22.77 28.86
C VAL A 3 0.53 -22.05 27.78
N TYR A 4 1.19 -21.39 26.85
CA TYR A 4 0.57 -20.88 25.64
C TYR A 4 0.85 -21.83 24.48
N SER A 5 -0.19 -22.38 23.87
CA SER A 5 -0.08 -23.12 22.63
C SER A 5 -0.46 -22.19 21.47
N LEU A 6 0.47 -21.97 20.55
CA LEU A 6 0.22 -21.31 19.28
C LEU A 6 0.05 -22.38 18.21
N SER A 7 -1.16 -22.51 17.66
CA SER A 7 -1.43 -23.35 16.51
C SER A 7 -1.40 -22.47 15.24
N ALA A 8 -0.34 -22.61 14.47
CA ALA A 8 -0.34 -22.18 13.08
C ALA A 8 -0.44 -23.42 12.20
N ARG A 9 -1.41 -23.44 11.30
CA ARG A 9 -1.58 -24.53 10.33
C ARG A 9 -0.40 -24.50 9.35
N GLU A 10 0.25 -25.71 9.27
CA GLU A 10 1.28 -26.07 8.28
C GLU A 10 2.68 -25.47 8.48
N ASN A 11 3.36 -25.95 9.46
CA ASN A 11 4.76 -26.36 9.62
C ASN A 11 5.11 -26.36 11.10
N TYR A 12 5.22 -27.56 11.68
CA TYR A 12 5.48 -27.73 13.11
C TYR A 12 6.95 -27.46 13.45
N PHE A 13 7.19 -26.41 14.22
CA PHE A 13 8.35 -26.33 15.08
C PHE A 13 7.87 -26.22 16.53
N VAL A 14 8.11 -27.27 17.33
CA VAL A 14 7.83 -27.26 18.77
C VAL A 14 9.13 -26.88 19.48
N GLY A 15 9.24 -25.60 19.86
CA GLY A 15 10.29 -25.12 20.74
C GLY A 15 9.76 -24.96 22.17
N TRP A 16 10.33 -25.68 23.12
CA TRP A 16 10.00 -25.52 24.54
C TRP A 16 10.96 -24.48 25.16
N ALA A 17 10.44 -23.37 25.63
CA ALA A 17 11.17 -22.45 26.49
C ALA A 17 10.51 -22.41 27.86
N VAL A 18 11.25 -22.81 28.89
CA VAL A 18 10.82 -22.67 30.30
C VAL A 18 11.41 -21.37 30.83
N TRP A 19 10.56 -20.40 31.18
CA TRP A 19 10.98 -19.14 31.78
C TRP A 19 10.51 -19.02 33.23
N LYS A 20 11.43 -18.64 34.13
CA LYS A 20 11.14 -18.31 35.53
C LYS A 20 11.36 -16.82 35.77
N GLY A 21 10.30 -16.07 35.94
CA GLY A 21 10.23 -14.88 36.78
C GLY A 21 10.48 -13.50 36.12
N LYS A 22 9.55 -12.61 36.42
CA LYS A 22 9.47 -11.14 36.28
C LYS A 22 9.20 -10.57 34.88
N THR A 23 8.01 -10.02 34.74
CA THR A 23 7.55 -9.18 33.62
C THR A 23 8.33 -7.86 33.60
N SER A 24 9.11 -7.62 32.56
CA SER A 24 9.62 -6.32 32.17
C SER A 24 9.56 -6.19 30.65
N THR A 25 9.46 -4.98 30.16
CA THR A 25 9.37 -4.53 28.75
C THR A 25 10.47 -5.11 27.85
N THR A 26 11.55 -5.62 28.43
CA THR A 26 12.74 -6.23 27.80
C THR A 26 12.45 -7.57 27.09
N SER A 27 11.29 -8.19 27.33
CA SER A 27 10.97 -9.51 26.74
C SER A 27 10.58 -9.43 25.26
N PHE A 28 10.04 -8.30 24.82
CA PHE A 28 9.66 -8.09 23.41
C PHE A 28 10.86 -7.84 22.52
N GLU A 29 11.79 -6.97 22.95
CA GLU A 29 13.04 -6.67 22.21
C GLU A 29 13.93 -7.91 22.05
N PHE A 30 13.92 -8.82 23.01
CA PHE A 30 14.67 -10.07 22.93
C PHE A 30 14.08 -11.05 21.91
N LEU A 31 12.75 -11.12 21.77
CA LEU A 31 12.10 -11.97 20.78
C LEU A 31 12.29 -11.42 19.35
N GLU A 32 12.34 -10.11 19.17
CA GLU A 32 12.67 -9.48 17.88
C GLU A 32 14.11 -9.81 17.43
N SER A 33 15.07 -9.81 18.37
CA SER A 33 16.47 -10.09 18.03
C SER A 33 16.77 -11.58 17.77
N CYS A 34 16.03 -12.50 18.40
CA CYS A 34 16.28 -13.94 18.30
C CYS A 34 15.49 -14.66 17.19
N PHE A 35 14.34 -14.15 16.81
CA PHE A 35 13.42 -14.84 15.91
C PHE A 35 13.02 -14.05 14.67
N GLY A 36 13.54 -12.83 14.47
CA GLY A 36 13.13 -11.98 13.34
C GLY A 36 11.61 -11.68 13.33
N TYR A 37 10.95 -11.79 14.50
CA TYR A 37 9.53 -11.50 14.63
C TYR A 37 9.35 -9.99 14.53
N LYS A 38 9.15 -9.52 13.31
CA LYS A 38 8.78 -8.14 13.05
C LYS A 38 7.44 -7.91 13.73
N SER A 39 7.39 -7.02 14.71
CA SER A 39 6.11 -6.55 15.27
C SER A 39 5.20 -6.19 14.10
N MET A 40 4.06 -6.86 13.99
CA MET A 40 3.26 -6.88 12.76
C MET A 40 2.65 -5.53 12.36
N ASN A 41 2.93 -4.41 13.09
CA ASN A 41 2.26 -3.13 12.88
C ASN A 41 3.11 -1.87 13.08
N GLN A 42 4.44 -1.94 13.01
CA GLN A 42 5.22 -0.69 13.11
C GLN A 42 5.31 0.01 11.75
N LEU A 43 4.57 1.11 11.58
CA LEU A 43 4.67 1.96 10.40
C LEU A 43 5.96 2.79 10.39
N PHE A 44 6.53 2.98 9.21
CA PHE A 44 7.75 3.75 8.99
C PHE A 44 7.44 5.22 8.71
N TRP A 45 7.04 5.97 9.75
CA TRP A 45 6.63 7.38 9.64
C TRP A 45 7.72 8.30 9.07
N ASN A 46 8.99 7.90 9.13
CA ASN A 46 10.11 8.62 8.54
C ASN A 46 10.16 8.56 6.99
N THR A 47 9.24 7.87 6.35
CA THR A 47 9.10 7.82 4.89
C THR A 47 8.26 8.95 4.31
N ILE A 48 7.60 9.72 5.17
CA ILE A 48 6.77 10.87 4.82
C ILE A 48 7.20 12.13 5.59
N SER A 49 6.75 13.30 5.13
CA SER A 49 7.04 14.56 5.82
C SER A 49 6.21 14.72 7.10
N GLN A 50 6.66 15.62 7.99
CA GLN A 50 5.90 15.98 9.20
C GLN A 50 4.53 16.59 8.85
N ASP A 51 4.45 17.40 7.79
CA ASP A 51 3.20 17.96 7.31
C ASP A 51 2.22 16.89 6.84
N MET A 52 2.69 15.87 6.12
CA MET A 52 1.84 14.73 5.73
C MET A 52 1.31 13.98 6.95
N HIS A 53 2.17 13.73 7.95
CA HIS A 53 1.74 13.09 9.19
C HIS A 53 0.71 13.96 9.94
N LEU A 54 0.91 15.28 10.01
CA LEU A 54 -0.04 16.22 10.60
C LEU A 54 -1.39 16.16 9.89
N VAL A 55 -1.40 16.20 8.55
CA VAL A 55 -2.64 16.14 7.74
C VAL A 55 -3.39 14.83 7.98
N LEU A 56 -2.72 13.69 7.97
CA LEU A 56 -3.33 12.40 8.28
C LEU A 56 -3.97 12.38 9.66
N ARG A 57 -3.20 12.80 10.68
CA ARG A 57 -3.69 12.84 12.06
C ARG A 57 -4.91 13.72 12.23
N GLU A 58 -4.93 14.92 11.62
CA GLU A 58 -6.09 15.82 11.70
C GLU A 58 -7.28 15.28 10.92
N PHE A 59 -7.06 14.69 9.75
CA PHE A 59 -8.14 14.08 8.95
C PHE A 59 -8.79 12.90 9.70
N PHE A 60 -7.99 11.96 10.19
CA PHE A 60 -8.51 10.73 10.82
C PHE A 60 -9.17 10.94 12.20
N LYS A 61 -9.13 12.15 12.77
CA LYS A 61 -9.96 12.52 13.94
C LYS A 61 -11.44 12.72 13.60
N ASN A 62 -11.79 12.88 12.32
CA ASN A 62 -13.14 13.25 11.89
C ASN A 62 -13.96 12.01 11.55
N GLU A 63 -15.28 12.06 11.78
CA GLU A 63 -16.21 10.97 11.44
C GLU A 63 -16.21 10.62 9.95
N ILE A 64 -16.05 11.61 9.06
CA ILE A 64 -15.99 11.38 7.62
C ILE A 64 -14.81 10.46 7.23
N ALA A 65 -13.72 10.51 7.99
CA ALA A 65 -12.54 9.70 7.73
C ALA A 65 -12.77 8.18 7.89
N LYS A 66 -13.81 7.77 8.63
CA LYS A 66 -14.22 6.36 8.73
C LYS A 66 -14.62 5.75 7.38
N LYS A 67 -14.97 6.58 6.40
CA LYS A 67 -15.33 6.17 5.05
C LYS A 67 -14.12 6.06 4.12
N PHE A 68 -12.92 6.42 4.60
CA PHE A 68 -11.70 6.48 3.82
C PHE A 68 -10.59 5.60 4.39
N TYR A 69 -9.68 5.23 3.51
CA TYR A 69 -8.42 4.59 3.85
C TYR A 69 -7.30 5.18 2.98
N LEU A 70 -6.11 5.22 3.55
CA LEU A 70 -4.90 5.59 2.82
C LEU A 70 -4.43 4.41 1.97
N ALA A 71 -4.13 4.64 0.69
CA ALA A 71 -3.53 3.64 -0.19
C ALA A 71 -2.39 4.25 -1.01
N GLY A 72 -2.11 3.68 -2.17
CA GLY A 72 -1.07 4.17 -3.06
C GLY A 72 0.34 4.04 -2.49
N GLY A 73 1.24 4.86 -3.03
CA GLY A 73 2.65 4.80 -2.66
C GLY A 73 2.95 5.17 -1.21
N THR A 74 2.15 6.05 -0.62
CA THR A 74 2.34 6.49 0.76
C THR A 74 1.99 5.39 1.76
N ALA A 75 0.84 4.74 1.60
CA ALA A 75 0.49 3.60 2.44
C ALA A 75 1.49 2.46 2.31
N LEU A 76 2.01 2.22 1.11
CA LEU A 76 3.06 1.23 0.90
C LEU A 76 4.38 1.63 1.57
N SER A 77 4.81 2.88 1.40
CA SER A 77 6.06 3.38 2.00
C SER A 77 6.04 3.29 3.52
N LEU A 78 4.90 3.62 4.14
CA LEU A 78 4.69 3.46 5.58
C LEU A 78 4.82 1.98 6.03
N GLN A 79 4.45 1.02 5.19
CA GLN A 79 4.45 -0.41 5.55
C GLN A 79 5.77 -1.12 5.25
N ILE A 80 6.48 -0.79 4.14
CA ILE A 80 7.69 -1.53 3.72
C ILE A 80 8.97 -0.68 3.60
N ARG A 81 8.89 0.64 3.81
CA ARG A 81 10.06 1.54 3.84
C ARG A 81 10.94 1.47 2.57
N HIS A 82 10.37 1.34 1.41
CA HIS A 82 11.13 1.20 0.16
C HIS A 82 11.55 2.54 -0.46
N ARG A 83 10.76 3.62 -0.26
CA ARG A 83 11.03 4.98 -0.78
C ARG A 83 10.36 6.05 0.07
N HIS A 84 10.73 7.31 -0.16
CA HIS A 84 9.95 8.45 0.33
C HIS A 84 8.68 8.65 -0.51
N SER A 85 7.60 9.13 0.13
CA SER A 85 6.36 9.52 -0.53
C SER A 85 6.00 10.96 -0.21
N ILE A 86 5.31 11.63 -1.15
CA ILE A 86 5.03 13.08 -1.08
C ILE A 86 3.55 13.43 -1.23
N ASP A 87 2.70 12.48 -1.62
CA ASP A 87 1.27 12.66 -1.83
C ASP A 87 0.47 11.83 -0.83
N LEU A 88 -0.73 12.27 -0.46
CA LEU A 88 -1.69 11.49 0.32
C LEU A 88 -2.86 11.11 -0.57
N ASP A 89 -3.03 9.82 -0.82
CA ASP A 89 -4.12 9.28 -1.63
C ASP A 89 -5.13 8.54 -0.72
N LEU A 90 -6.26 9.19 -0.47
CA LEU A 90 -7.35 8.71 0.38
C LEU A 90 -8.48 8.16 -0.50
N PHE A 91 -8.79 6.89 -0.32
CA PHE A 91 -9.77 6.17 -1.12
C PHE A 91 -11.01 5.81 -0.32
N SER A 92 -12.17 5.87 -1.00
CA SER A 92 -13.42 5.30 -0.49
C SER A 92 -14.00 4.33 -1.51
N PRO A 93 -14.47 3.15 -1.09
CA PRO A 93 -15.11 2.20 -1.99
C PRO A 93 -16.55 2.58 -2.34
N THR A 94 -17.17 3.47 -1.58
CA THR A 94 -18.62 3.70 -1.63
C THR A 94 -19.04 5.16 -1.81
N GLU A 95 -18.16 6.13 -1.57
CA GLU A 95 -18.55 7.53 -1.58
C GLU A 95 -18.53 8.15 -2.97
N ASP A 96 -19.56 8.92 -3.27
CA ASP A 96 -19.56 9.91 -4.33
C ASP A 96 -18.83 11.15 -3.84
N ILE A 97 -17.55 11.27 -4.20
CA ILE A 97 -16.63 12.26 -3.66
C ILE A 97 -17.13 13.71 -3.85
N PRO A 98 -17.66 14.11 -5.04
CA PRO A 98 -18.22 15.45 -5.20
C PRO A 98 -19.36 15.77 -4.23
N SER A 99 -20.21 14.81 -3.90
CA SER A 99 -21.38 15.04 -3.02
C SER A 99 -21.00 15.32 -1.56
N ILE A 100 -19.82 14.87 -1.13
CA ILE A 100 -19.32 15.05 0.25
C ILE A 100 -18.25 16.13 0.37
N ARG A 101 -18.06 16.95 -0.68
CA ARG A 101 -17.01 17.97 -0.74
C ARG A 101 -16.98 18.87 0.50
N THR A 102 -18.12 19.43 0.91
CA THR A 102 -18.20 20.31 2.09
C THR A 102 -17.73 19.60 3.37
N ASN A 103 -18.06 18.32 3.52
CA ASN A 103 -17.62 17.55 4.70
C ASN A 103 -16.11 17.32 4.70
N LEU A 104 -15.50 17.09 3.52
CA LEU A 104 -14.06 16.96 3.37
C LEU A 104 -13.34 18.28 3.65
N GLU A 105 -13.83 19.40 3.13
CA GLU A 105 -13.28 20.73 3.39
C GLU A 105 -13.38 21.08 4.88
N ASN A 106 -14.50 20.79 5.52
CA ASN A 106 -14.67 21.03 6.96
C ASN A 106 -13.70 20.17 7.79
N SER A 107 -13.45 18.92 7.40
CA SER A 107 -12.52 18.03 8.13
C SER A 107 -11.07 18.50 8.11
N LEU A 108 -10.69 19.31 7.12
CA LEU A 108 -9.35 19.87 6.96
C LEU A 108 -9.29 21.38 7.21
N SER A 109 -10.41 22.01 7.63
CA SER A 109 -10.54 23.47 7.72
C SER A 109 -9.48 24.13 8.61
N SER A 110 -9.06 23.47 9.70
CA SER A 110 -8.00 23.96 10.59
C SER A 110 -6.63 24.05 9.93
N LEU A 111 -6.44 23.36 8.79
CA LEU A 111 -5.18 23.31 8.05
C LEU A 111 -5.19 24.17 6.77
N GLY A 112 -6.31 24.81 6.45
CA GLY A 112 -6.46 25.69 5.28
C GLY A 112 -6.34 24.94 3.95
N PRO A 113 -7.28 24.04 3.61
CA PRO A 113 -7.25 23.32 2.35
C PRO A 113 -7.53 24.24 1.17
N GLU A 114 -6.71 24.14 0.11
CA GLU A 114 -6.91 24.82 -1.16
C GLU A 114 -7.25 23.78 -2.23
N LEU A 115 -8.40 23.93 -2.90
CA LEU A 115 -8.80 23.02 -3.97
C LEU A 115 -7.86 23.18 -5.17
N ALA A 116 -7.17 22.11 -5.55
CA ALA A 116 -6.26 22.07 -6.70
C ALA A 116 -6.89 21.45 -7.95
N ASP A 117 -7.73 20.42 -7.79
CA ASP A 117 -8.41 19.75 -8.91
C ASP A 117 -9.72 19.10 -8.43
N SER A 118 -10.73 19.07 -9.33
CA SER A 118 -12.04 18.45 -9.10
C SER A 118 -12.53 17.67 -10.32
N SER A 119 -11.61 17.10 -11.08
CA SER A 119 -11.92 16.36 -12.30
C SER A 119 -12.28 14.90 -12.03
N TRP A 120 -13.07 14.31 -12.93
CA TRP A 120 -13.41 12.89 -12.95
C TRP A 120 -14.05 12.34 -11.65
N GLY A 121 -14.80 13.17 -10.93
CA GLY A 121 -15.44 12.74 -9.68
C GLY A 121 -14.48 12.59 -8.49
N ASN A 122 -13.26 13.11 -8.60
CA ASN A 122 -12.27 13.13 -7.53
C ASN A 122 -12.08 14.56 -7.02
N LEU A 123 -11.54 14.71 -5.82
CA LEU A 123 -11.15 16.00 -5.26
C LEU A 123 -9.69 15.94 -4.82
N VAL A 124 -8.92 16.95 -5.23
CA VAL A 124 -7.53 17.09 -4.85
C VAL A 124 -7.32 18.46 -4.21
N TYR A 125 -6.74 18.45 -3.02
CA TYR A 125 -6.41 19.65 -2.27
C TYR A 125 -4.90 19.77 -2.09
N VAL A 126 -4.44 21.01 -1.92
CA VAL A 126 -3.14 21.31 -1.33
C VAL A 126 -3.38 21.75 0.10
N VAL A 127 -2.78 21.04 1.05
CA VAL A 127 -2.91 21.29 2.49
C VAL A 127 -1.51 21.34 3.08
N LYS A 128 -1.05 22.48 3.58
CA LYS A 128 0.34 22.66 4.07
C LYS A 128 1.40 22.16 3.09
N ASN A 129 1.27 22.53 1.81
CA ASN A 129 2.11 22.09 0.71
C ASN A 129 2.08 20.55 0.42
N VAL A 130 1.16 19.82 1.04
CA VAL A 130 0.92 18.40 0.77
C VAL A 130 -0.24 18.25 -0.21
N ARG A 131 -0.05 17.48 -1.25
CA ARG A 131 -1.12 17.09 -2.17
C ARG A 131 -1.96 15.99 -1.52
N VAL A 132 -3.25 16.24 -1.32
CA VAL A 132 -4.21 15.34 -0.69
C VAL A 132 -5.32 15.02 -1.69
N GLY A 133 -5.34 13.81 -2.20
CA GLY A 133 -6.37 13.33 -3.12
C GLY A 133 -7.42 12.49 -2.40
N PHE A 134 -8.70 12.76 -2.72
CA PHE A 134 -9.85 11.96 -2.32
C PHE A 134 -10.45 11.30 -3.55
N TYR A 135 -10.55 9.97 -3.53
CA TYR A 135 -10.90 9.16 -4.69
C TYR A 135 -12.04 8.20 -4.36
N GLY A 136 -13.07 8.18 -5.23
CA GLY A 136 -14.05 7.09 -5.27
C GLY A 136 -13.47 5.95 -6.09
N TYR A 137 -13.12 4.81 -5.46
CA TYR A 137 -12.44 3.74 -6.18
C TYR A 137 -13.39 2.67 -6.75
N GLY A 138 -14.53 2.46 -6.10
CA GLY A 138 -15.56 1.53 -6.58
C GLY A 138 -15.23 0.04 -6.46
N TYR A 139 -14.03 -0.33 -6.02
CA TYR A 139 -13.63 -1.71 -5.78
C TYR A 139 -13.50 -1.99 -4.28
N ILE A 140 -13.88 -3.21 -3.89
CA ILE A 140 -13.78 -3.65 -2.50
C ILE A 140 -12.32 -3.84 -2.07
N LEU A 141 -12.08 -3.73 -0.78
CA LEU A 141 -10.86 -4.28 -0.16
C LEU A 141 -11.04 -5.80 0.01
N ILE A 142 -10.01 -6.56 -0.31
CA ILE A 142 -10.02 -8.03 -0.16
C ILE A 142 -9.44 -8.48 1.18
N ASN A 143 -8.74 -7.58 1.87
CA ASN A 143 -8.20 -7.82 3.20
C ASN A 143 -8.66 -6.73 4.18
N PRO A 144 -8.61 -6.99 5.50
CA PRO A 144 -8.80 -5.98 6.52
C PRO A 144 -7.81 -4.82 6.37
N LEU A 145 -8.24 -3.63 6.77
CA LEU A 145 -7.36 -2.47 6.88
C LEU A 145 -6.30 -2.68 7.95
N VAL A 146 -5.14 -2.10 7.74
CA VAL A 146 -4.13 -1.91 8.78
C VAL A 146 -4.54 -0.68 9.58
N GLU A 147 -4.98 -0.89 10.81
CA GLU A 147 -5.48 0.17 11.68
C GLU A 147 -4.34 0.69 12.57
N GLU A 148 -4.13 1.99 12.53
CA GLU A 148 -3.20 2.73 13.39
C GLU A 148 -3.94 3.92 14.02
N GLU A 149 -3.41 4.48 15.10
CA GLU A 149 -4.04 5.58 15.81
C GLU A 149 -4.34 6.79 14.90
N THR A 150 -3.46 7.05 13.95
CA THR A 150 -3.49 8.25 13.09
C THR A 150 -3.77 7.95 11.62
N ALA A 151 -4.00 6.70 11.23
CA ALA A 151 -4.27 6.33 9.85
C ALA A 151 -4.90 4.94 9.74
N ARG A 152 -5.69 4.75 8.70
CA ARG A 152 -6.24 3.45 8.26
C ARG A 152 -5.70 3.18 6.87
N LEU A 153 -4.93 2.11 6.70
CA LEU A 153 -4.22 1.83 5.46
C LEU A 153 -4.77 0.58 4.77
N ALA A 154 -4.78 0.59 3.45
CA ALA A 154 -5.00 -0.62 2.68
C ALA A 154 -3.86 -1.64 2.95
N SER A 155 -4.17 -2.92 2.90
CA SER A 155 -3.17 -4.00 3.00
C SER A 155 -2.15 -3.90 1.84
N ILE A 156 -0.95 -4.44 2.05
CA ILE A 156 0.08 -4.51 0.97
C ILE A 156 -0.48 -5.23 -0.25
N GLU A 157 -1.27 -6.27 -0.05
CA GLU A 157 -1.89 -7.04 -1.12
C GLU A 157 -2.94 -6.24 -1.90
N ASP A 158 -3.81 -5.49 -1.20
CA ASP A 158 -4.75 -4.57 -1.84
C ASP A 158 -4.02 -3.48 -2.63
N ILE A 159 -2.94 -2.92 -2.06
CA ILE A 159 -2.10 -1.92 -2.75
C ILE A 159 -1.44 -2.52 -3.99
N ALA A 160 -0.94 -3.76 -3.92
CA ALA A 160 -0.35 -4.45 -5.06
C ALA A 160 -1.34 -4.57 -6.23
N LEU A 161 -2.56 -5.00 -5.94
CA LEU A 161 -3.63 -5.09 -6.93
C LEU A 161 -4.01 -3.71 -7.49
N MET A 162 -4.08 -2.67 -6.65
CA MET A 162 -4.28 -1.28 -7.10
C MET A 162 -3.12 -0.79 -7.98
N LYS A 163 -1.88 -1.22 -7.74
CA LYS A 163 -0.73 -0.92 -8.60
C LYS A 163 -0.81 -1.62 -9.95
N MET A 164 -1.27 -2.87 -9.99
CA MET A 164 -1.53 -3.57 -11.24
C MET A 164 -2.61 -2.85 -12.06
N ASP A 165 -3.70 -2.40 -11.44
CA ASP A 165 -4.75 -1.60 -12.08
C ASP A 165 -4.19 -0.25 -12.60
N ALA A 166 -3.34 0.40 -11.81
CA ALA A 166 -2.65 1.62 -12.24
C ALA A 166 -1.74 1.43 -13.45
N LEU A 167 -1.12 0.25 -13.63
CA LEU A 167 -0.36 -0.07 -14.84
C LEU A 167 -1.24 -0.12 -16.08
N LEU A 168 -2.50 -0.54 -15.96
CA LEU A 168 -3.43 -0.58 -17.10
C LEU A 168 -3.77 0.83 -17.61
N SER A 169 -3.82 1.81 -16.71
CA SER A 169 -4.26 3.18 -17.01
C SER A 169 -3.09 4.14 -17.32
N ARG A 170 -2.09 4.25 -16.44
CA ARG A 170 -1.05 5.28 -16.49
C ARG A 170 0.38 4.73 -16.58
N ALA A 171 0.68 3.59 -15.95
CA ALA A 171 1.98 2.91 -15.95
C ALA A 171 3.18 3.84 -15.62
N ASN A 172 3.10 4.62 -14.55
CA ASN A 172 4.18 5.51 -14.13
C ASN A 172 5.36 4.71 -13.55
N ARG A 173 6.59 5.24 -13.65
CA ARG A 173 7.81 4.62 -13.11
C ARG A 173 7.66 4.22 -11.65
N LYS A 174 7.07 5.07 -10.80
CA LYS A 174 6.84 4.78 -9.38
C LYS A 174 5.91 3.57 -9.14
N ASP A 175 4.97 3.28 -10.05
CA ASP A 175 4.07 2.12 -9.91
C ASP A 175 4.83 0.81 -10.15
N PHE A 176 5.79 0.80 -11.07
CA PHE A 176 6.70 -0.35 -11.28
C PHE A 176 7.64 -0.57 -10.08
N TYR A 177 8.24 0.49 -9.54
CA TYR A 177 9.07 0.37 -8.33
C TYR A 177 8.26 -0.18 -7.15
N ASP A 178 7.08 0.39 -6.90
CA ASP A 178 6.21 -0.05 -5.81
C ASP A 178 5.86 -1.55 -5.96
N LEU A 179 5.46 -1.97 -7.16
CA LEU A 179 5.12 -3.36 -7.43
C LEU A 179 6.36 -4.28 -7.36
N TYR A 180 7.53 -3.83 -7.83
CA TYR A 180 8.78 -4.56 -7.71
C TYR A 180 9.11 -4.91 -6.26
N PHE A 181 9.04 -3.93 -5.35
CA PHE A 181 9.32 -4.16 -3.93
C PHE A 181 8.30 -5.07 -3.27
N ILE A 182 7.02 -4.96 -3.62
CA ILE A 182 6.00 -5.90 -3.13
C ILE A 182 6.31 -7.32 -3.62
N CYS A 183 6.71 -7.47 -4.87
CA CYS A 183 6.96 -8.77 -5.47
C CYS A 183 8.22 -9.49 -4.96
N GLN A 184 9.06 -8.86 -4.14
CA GLN A 184 10.15 -9.55 -3.46
C GLN A 184 9.62 -10.53 -2.40
N ASP A 185 8.48 -10.21 -1.75
CA ASP A 185 7.86 -11.04 -0.72
C ASP A 185 6.55 -11.71 -1.19
N MET A 186 5.91 -11.17 -2.23
CA MET A 186 4.61 -11.61 -2.72
C MET A 186 4.64 -11.79 -4.25
N PRO A 187 4.84 -13.02 -4.77
CA PRO A 187 4.92 -13.28 -6.20
C PRO A 187 3.69 -12.81 -6.98
N LEU A 188 3.89 -12.29 -8.21
CA LEU A 188 2.81 -11.84 -9.11
C LEU A 188 1.70 -12.89 -9.29
N ARG A 189 2.06 -14.18 -9.31
CA ARG A 189 1.10 -15.27 -9.46
C ARG A 189 0.03 -15.27 -8.37
N LEU A 190 0.45 -15.08 -7.11
CA LEU A 190 -0.49 -15.00 -5.98
C LEU A 190 -1.42 -13.79 -6.10
N LEU A 191 -0.92 -12.67 -6.64
CA LEU A 191 -1.72 -11.48 -6.88
C LEU A 191 -2.74 -11.70 -8.00
N PHE A 192 -2.36 -12.39 -9.08
CA PHE A 192 -3.27 -12.73 -10.18
C PHE A 192 -4.38 -13.69 -9.71
N ASP A 193 -4.09 -14.66 -8.85
CA ASP A 193 -5.09 -15.55 -8.27
C ASP A 193 -6.15 -14.80 -7.46
N LYS A 194 -5.80 -13.65 -6.88
CA LYS A 194 -6.70 -12.79 -6.08
C LYS A 194 -7.36 -11.67 -6.88
N ALA A 195 -6.82 -11.30 -8.04
CA ALA A 195 -7.34 -10.21 -8.86
C ALA A 195 -8.83 -10.35 -9.22
N PRO A 196 -9.39 -11.54 -9.55
CA PRO A 196 -10.81 -11.69 -9.84
C PRO A 196 -11.72 -11.33 -8.67
N GLN A 197 -11.25 -11.49 -7.45
CA GLN A 197 -12.00 -11.11 -6.25
C GLN A 197 -12.13 -9.58 -6.13
N LYS A 198 -11.07 -8.84 -6.45
CA LYS A 198 -11.05 -7.37 -6.40
C LYS A 198 -11.65 -6.73 -7.66
N PHE A 199 -11.39 -7.31 -8.81
CA PHE A 199 -11.76 -6.77 -10.13
C PHE A 199 -12.68 -7.72 -10.92
N PRO A 200 -13.84 -8.10 -10.41
CA PRO A 200 -14.70 -9.12 -11.04
C PRO A 200 -15.22 -8.72 -12.43
N SER A 201 -15.25 -7.43 -12.72
CA SER A 201 -15.71 -6.89 -14.00
C SER A 201 -14.63 -6.74 -15.07
N ILE A 202 -13.35 -6.86 -14.71
CA ILE A 202 -12.24 -6.71 -15.66
C ILE A 202 -11.92 -8.08 -16.27
N ARG A 203 -12.32 -8.27 -17.52
CA ARG A 203 -11.98 -9.50 -18.26
C ARG A 203 -10.49 -9.55 -18.57
N ASP A 204 -9.93 -10.77 -18.52
CA ASP A 204 -8.53 -11.01 -18.89
C ASP A 204 -7.52 -10.09 -18.19
N PHE A 205 -7.80 -9.73 -16.91
CA PHE A 205 -6.98 -8.81 -16.12
C PHE A 205 -5.50 -9.23 -16.12
N GLU A 206 -5.21 -10.52 -15.88
CA GLU A 206 -3.86 -11.05 -15.90
C GLU A 206 -3.16 -10.79 -17.25
N VAL A 207 -3.81 -11.13 -18.36
CA VAL A 207 -3.26 -10.93 -19.70
C VAL A 207 -2.99 -9.46 -19.99
N GLN A 208 -3.90 -8.57 -19.58
CA GLN A 208 -3.74 -7.13 -19.76
C GLN A 208 -2.56 -6.60 -18.94
N VAL A 209 -2.45 -7.00 -17.67
CA VAL A 209 -1.35 -6.58 -16.79
C VAL A 209 -0.02 -7.10 -17.31
N VAL A 210 0.08 -8.39 -17.69
CA VAL A 210 1.34 -8.97 -18.21
C VAL A 210 1.85 -8.21 -19.43
N LYS A 211 0.98 -7.80 -20.35
CA LYS A 211 1.36 -6.94 -21.49
C LYS A 211 1.88 -5.57 -21.03
N ARG A 212 1.32 -5.02 -19.96
CA ARG A 212 1.75 -3.72 -19.41
C ARG A 212 3.05 -3.80 -18.64
N LEU A 213 3.35 -4.94 -17.99
CA LEU A 213 4.59 -5.16 -17.26
C LEU A 213 5.86 -5.04 -18.13
N VAL A 214 5.75 -5.19 -19.44
CA VAL A 214 6.88 -5.06 -20.38
C VAL A 214 6.83 -3.77 -21.22
N TYR A 215 5.86 -2.90 -20.98
CA TYR A 215 5.72 -1.62 -21.69
C TYR A 215 6.13 -0.45 -20.80
N PHE A 216 7.33 0.06 -21.00
CA PHE A 216 7.95 1.10 -20.17
C PHE A 216 7.92 2.50 -20.80
N GLY A 217 7.23 2.68 -21.94
CA GLY A 217 7.32 3.87 -22.78
C GLY A 217 7.17 5.20 -22.02
N SER A 218 6.10 5.38 -21.21
CA SER A 218 5.94 6.58 -20.37
C SER A 218 6.86 6.56 -19.16
N ALA A 219 7.02 5.41 -18.52
CA ALA A 219 7.83 5.26 -17.30
C ALA A 219 9.31 5.58 -17.50
N ASP A 220 9.86 5.38 -18.70
CA ASP A 220 11.26 5.71 -19.02
C ASP A 220 11.55 7.22 -18.93
N TYR A 221 10.54 8.06 -19.07
CA TYR A 221 10.66 9.53 -19.00
C TYR A 221 10.23 10.11 -17.66
N ASP A 222 9.59 9.31 -16.79
CA ASP A 222 9.20 9.76 -15.46
C ASP A 222 10.44 9.99 -14.55
N PRO A 223 10.36 10.92 -13.61
CA PRO A 223 11.42 11.11 -12.62
C PRO A 223 11.59 9.84 -11.77
N GLU A 224 12.82 9.59 -11.36
CA GLU A 224 13.11 8.50 -10.44
C GLU A 224 12.56 8.79 -9.03
N PRO A 225 11.85 7.85 -8.40
CA PRO A 225 11.38 8.04 -7.04
C PRO A 225 12.55 8.08 -6.04
N SER A 226 12.37 8.80 -4.93
CA SER A 226 13.38 8.90 -3.86
C SER A 226 13.44 7.58 -3.08
N LEU A 227 14.25 6.64 -3.55
CA LEU A 227 14.38 5.30 -2.99
C LEU A 227 15.13 5.32 -1.66
N LEU A 228 14.66 4.54 -0.69
CA LEU A 228 15.36 4.20 0.57
C LEU A 228 16.09 2.86 0.46
N GLN A 229 15.62 2.00 -0.44
CA GLN A 229 16.28 0.75 -0.80
C GLN A 229 16.76 0.88 -2.25
N PRO A 230 18.07 1.05 -2.49
CA PRO A 230 18.57 1.36 -3.83
C PRO A 230 18.43 0.17 -4.78
N VAL A 231 17.78 0.39 -5.90
CA VAL A 231 17.67 -0.54 -7.02
C VAL A 231 17.62 0.27 -8.33
N SER A 232 18.32 -0.20 -9.37
CA SER A 232 18.33 0.52 -10.65
C SER A 232 17.01 0.32 -11.42
N TRP A 233 16.61 1.33 -12.20
CA TRP A 233 15.47 1.19 -13.10
C TRP A 233 15.65 0.04 -14.10
N GLN A 234 16.86 -0.20 -14.55
CA GLN A 234 17.17 -1.32 -15.42
C GLN A 234 16.89 -2.68 -14.74
N THR A 235 17.26 -2.83 -13.48
CA THR A 235 16.96 -4.05 -12.69
C THR A 235 15.46 -4.28 -12.57
N VAL A 236 14.67 -3.23 -12.33
CA VAL A 236 13.21 -3.31 -12.26
C VAL A 236 12.61 -3.76 -13.60
N LYS A 237 13.08 -3.19 -14.72
CA LYS A 237 12.64 -3.59 -16.07
C LYS A 237 12.96 -5.06 -16.36
N GLU A 238 14.19 -5.48 -16.11
CA GLU A 238 14.63 -6.87 -16.32
C GLU A 238 13.81 -7.86 -15.50
N TYR A 239 13.52 -7.51 -14.24
CA TYR A 239 12.65 -8.30 -13.38
C TYR A 239 11.28 -8.52 -14.02
N PHE A 240 10.58 -7.46 -14.44
CA PHE A 240 9.24 -7.59 -15.02
C PHE A 240 9.24 -8.26 -16.39
N ILE A 241 10.25 -8.05 -17.22
CA ILE A 241 10.41 -8.79 -18.49
C ILE A 241 10.54 -10.30 -18.22
N LYS A 242 11.34 -10.69 -17.22
CA LYS A 242 11.49 -12.08 -16.82
C LYS A 242 10.18 -12.65 -16.30
N GLN A 243 9.51 -11.96 -15.38
CA GLN A 243 8.23 -12.40 -14.81
C GLN A 243 7.15 -12.56 -15.88
N ALA A 244 7.02 -11.63 -16.81
CA ALA A 244 6.05 -11.70 -17.89
C ALA A 244 6.29 -12.94 -18.77
N ARG A 245 7.54 -13.23 -19.15
CA ARG A 245 7.90 -14.44 -19.93
C ARG A 245 7.56 -15.73 -19.19
N GLU A 246 7.85 -15.80 -17.91
CA GLU A 246 7.54 -16.99 -17.09
C GLU A 246 6.02 -17.24 -17.01
N ILE A 247 5.23 -16.18 -16.88
CA ILE A 247 3.77 -16.26 -16.85
C ILE A 247 3.22 -16.67 -18.22
N GLU A 248 3.66 -16.03 -19.31
CA GLU A 248 3.25 -16.39 -20.69
C GLU A 248 3.56 -17.86 -21.02
N GLN A 249 4.72 -18.36 -20.60
CA GLN A 249 5.08 -19.78 -20.77
C GLN A 249 4.14 -20.73 -20.00
N SER A 250 3.56 -20.28 -18.89
CA SER A 250 2.61 -21.08 -18.12
C SER A 250 1.25 -21.22 -18.81
N TRP A 251 0.87 -20.29 -19.69
CA TRP A 251 -0.38 -20.37 -20.47
C TRP A 251 -0.30 -21.36 -21.64
N LEU A 252 0.92 -21.75 -22.04
CA LEU A 252 1.14 -22.68 -23.17
C LEU A 252 1.20 -24.15 -22.73
N LYS A 253 1.14 -24.39 -21.43
CA LYS A 253 1.15 -25.75 -20.84
C LYS A 253 -0.24 -26.22 -20.48
#